data_4e0844e0cd4afb7f7af266a59169a7cf
#
_entry.id   4e0844e0cd4afb7f7af266a59169a7cf
#
_cell.length_a   1.000
_cell.length_b   1.000
_cell.length_c   1.000
_cell.angle_alpha   90.00
_cell.angle_beta   90.00
_cell.angle_gamma   90.00
#
_symmetry.space_group_name_H-M   'P 1'
#
loop_
_entity.id
_entity.type
_entity.pdbx_description
1 polymer ?
#
loop_
_entity_poly.entity_id
_entity_poly.type
_entity_poly.pdbx_seq_one_letter_code
_entity_poly.pdbx_strand_id
1 'polypeptide(L)'
;SWAPPRSVESLTERWAPEPSRFIEISGMQVHVRYEGRRDDPVPLVLLHGTSASLHTWEGVVEELKPQRRVISLDLPGFGLTGPFPDGNYRMSHYVEFLSTLLDRLNVERAVLIGNSFGGQLAWEMALDQPKRVEQLVLIDAAGYPRQSTSVPIGFKLAGIPGLAPLMANILPRRLVESSTRSVYGDPDQVTPELVDRYYELTLREDNREALRERFKQVPAVDNTERIASIQTPTLIIWGGRDGLIPPLNARRFQRDIAGSELVMFEDLGHVPQEEALSRVAEAIRAFLPQP
;
A
#
# COMPACT_ATOMS: atom_id res chain seq x y z
N SER A 1 0.03 -25.90 -6.56
CA SER A 1 1.42 -26.33 -6.51
C SER A 1 1.99 -26.14 -5.10
N TRP A 2 2.90 -27.02 -4.73
CA TRP A 2 3.61 -26.92 -3.45
C TRP A 2 4.45 -25.64 -3.44
N ALA A 3 4.29 -24.82 -2.42
CA ALA A 3 4.92 -23.51 -2.28
C ALA A 3 5.26 -23.25 -0.80
N PRO A 4 6.33 -23.88 -0.30
CA PRO A 4 6.72 -23.71 1.08
C PRO A 4 7.12 -22.25 1.39
N PRO A 5 7.08 -21.84 2.64
CA PRO A 5 7.59 -20.55 3.07
C PRO A 5 9.06 -20.33 2.63
N ARG A 6 9.41 -19.11 2.30
CA ARG A 6 10.77 -18.69 1.94
C ARG A 6 11.34 -17.77 3.01
N SER A 7 12.63 -17.95 3.33
CA SER A 7 13.32 -17.07 4.27
C SER A 7 13.56 -15.70 3.66
N VAL A 8 13.72 -14.68 4.50
CA VAL A 8 14.05 -13.32 4.08
C VAL A 8 15.36 -13.33 3.29
N GLU A 9 16.39 -14.04 3.76
CA GLU A 9 17.69 -14.12 3.11
C GLU A 9 17.59 -14.63 1.68
N SER A 10 16.74 -15.63 1.43
CA SER A 10 16.55 -16.20 0.09
C SER A 10 15.87 -15.25 -0.89
N LEU A 11 15.17 -14.23 -0.39
CA LEU A 11 14.42 -13.26 -1.17
C LEU A 11 15.17 -11.93 -1.32
N THR A 12 16.11 -11.64 -0.44
CA THR A 12 16.78 -10.34 -0.35
C THR A 12 17.60 -10.02 -1.59
N GLU A 13 18.29 -10.99 -2.17
CA GLU A 13 19.13 -10.78 -3.37
C GLU A 13 18.31 -10.21 -4.53
N ARG A 14 17.11 -10.74 -4.74
CA ARG A 14 16.25 -10.30 -5.83
C ARG A 14 15.41 -9.08 -5.49
N TRP A 15 14.87 -9.00 -4.26
CA TRP A 15 13.82 -8.05 -3.90
C TRP A 15 14.27 -6.91 -2.98
N ALA A 16 15.51 -6.97 -2.49
CA ALA A 16 16.08 -5.89 -1.69
C ALA A 16 17.47 -5.44 -2.19
N PRO A 17 17.67 -5.22 -3.52
CA PRO A 17 18.89 -4.58 -3.98
C PRO A 17 18.97 -3.15 -3.44
N GLU A 18 20.15 -2.54 -3.50
CA GLU A 18 20.28 -1.13 -3.16
C GLU A 18 19.28 -0.28 -3.98
N PRO A 19 18.64 0.73 -3.36
CA PRO A 19 18.94 1.33 -2.06
C PRO A 19 18.18 0.72 -0.86
N SER A 20 17.74 -0.53 -0.96
CA SER A 20 17.02 -1.21 0.14
C SER A 20 17.85 -1.27 1.42
N ARG A 21 17.18 -1.04 2.54
CA ARG A 21 17.73 -1.14 3.89
C ARG A 21 16.73 -1.84 4.80
N PHE A 22 17.25 -2.39 5.90
CA PHE A 22 16.44 -2.92 6.98
C PHE A 22 16.72 -2.11 8.24
N ILE A 23 15.67 -1.58 8.86
CA ILE A 23 15.75 -0.84 10.11
C ILE A 23 14.92 -1.53 11.19
N GLU A 24 15.48 -1.61 12.40
CA GLU A 24 14.77 -2.21 13.53
C GLU A 24 13.70 -1.25 14.04
N ILE A 25 12.43 -1.71 14.07
CA ILE A 25 11.30 -0.99 14.63
C ILE A 25 10.40 -2.01 15.34
N SER A 26 10.20 -1.82 16.64
CA SER A 26 9.27 -2.63 17.44
C SER A 26 9.48 -4.14 17.30
N GLY A 27 10.74 -4.59 17.21
CA GLY A 27 11.11 -6.00 17.07
C GLY A 27 11.06 -6.55 15.64
N MET A 28 10.78 -5.71 14.66
CA MET A 28 10.81 -6.08 13.23
C MET A 28 12.03 -5.52 12.53
N GLN A 29 12.53 -6.23 11.52
CA GLN A 29 13.45 -5.68 10.53
C GLN A 29 12.63 -5.13 9.36
N VAL A 30 12.34 -3.84 9.40
CA VAL A 30 11.48 -3.17 8.42
C VAL A 30 12.26 -2.87 7.15
N HIS A 31 11.77 -3.39 6.02
CA HIS A 31 12.34 -3.11 4.71
C HIS A 31 11.92 -1.73 4.24
N VAL A 32 12.90 -0.85 4.01
CA VAL A 32 12.70 0.53 3.57
C VAL A 32 13.64 0.89 2.43
N ARG A 33 13.20 1.85 1.61
CA ARG A 33 14.05 2.57 0.67
C ARG A 33 13.94 4.06 0.95
N TYR A 34 15.08 4.70 1.00
CA TYR A 34 15.21 6.11 1.28
C TYR A 34 15.98 6.76 0.13
N GLU A 35 15.26 7.51 -0.71
CA GLU A 35 15.78 7.98 -1.99
C GLU A 35 15.53 9.48 -2.19
N GLY A 36 16.25 10.07 -3.14
CA GLY A 36 16.04 11.44 -3.58
C GLY A 36 16.71 12.49 -2.71
N ARG A 37 16.13 13.68 -2.69
CA ARG A 37 16.71 14.87 -2.06
C ARG A 37 16.66 14.81 -0.56
N ARG A 38 17.82 14.71 0.10
CA ARG A 38 17.91 14.65 1.56
C ARG A 38 17.64 15.99 2.25
N ASP A 39 17.74 17.10 1.51
CA ASP A 39 17.49 18.44 1.99
C ASP A 39 16.01 18.87 1.92
N ASP A 40 15.15 18.05 1.36
CA ASP A 40 13.69 18.25 1.39
C ASP A 40 13.19 18.00 2.83
N PRO A 41 12.64 19.02 3.51
CA PRO A 41 12.25 18.90 4.91
C PRO A 41 10.97 18.07 5.12
N VAL A 42 10.19 17.87 4.06
CA VAL A 42 8.90 17.16 4.12
C VAL A 42 8.90 16.02 3.10
N PRO A 43 9.42 14.84 3.48
CA PRO A 43 9.51 13.72 2.57
C PRO A 43 8.12 13.20 2.15
N LEU A 44 8.10 12.56 0.99
CA LEU A 44 6.98 11.73 0.54
C LEU A 44 7.14 10.35 1.18
N VAL A 45 6.12 9.86 1.87
CA VAL A 45 6.09 8.51 2.45
C VAL A 45 5.02 7.70 1.72
N LEU A 46 5.44 6.61 1.09
CA LEU A 46 4.63 5.81 0.17
C LEU A 46 4.20 4.51 0.83
N LEU A 47 2.87 4.31 0.92
CA LEU A 47 2.22 3.23 1.65
C LEU A 47 1.46 2.32 0.67
N HIS A 48 1.92 1.09 0.52
CA HIS A 48 1.33 0.12 -0.42
C HIS A 48 0.02 -0.50 0.08
N GLY A 49 -0.66 -1.22 -0.79
CA GLY A 49 -1.89 -1.93 -0.49
C GLY A 49 -1.70 -3.35 0.05
N THR A 50 -2.81 -4.02 0.33
CA THR A 50 -2.84 -5.40 0.80
C THR A 50 -2.16 -6.34 -0.18
N SER A 51 -1.29 -7.21 0.32
CA SER A 51 -0.49 -8.19 -0.44
C SER A 51 0.49 -7.59 -1.46
N ALA A 52 0.72 -6.28 -1.40
CA ALA A 52 1.73 -5.60 -2.18
C ALA A 52 3.04 -5.43 -1.39
N SER A 53 3.90 -4.56 -1.86
CA SER A 53 5.20 -4.22 -1.27
C SER A 53 5.64 -2.84 -1.74
N LEU A 54 6.75 -2.33 -1.21
CA LEU A 54 7.30 -1.04 -1.65
C LEU A 54 7.58 -0.98 -3.16
N HIS A 55 7.78 -2.11 -3.81
CA HIS A 55 8.05 -2.22 -5.24
C HIS A 55 6.93 -1.68 -6.14
N THR A 56 5.70 -1.61 -5.62
CA THR A 56 4.57 -1.00 -6.34
C THR A 56 4.84 0.47 -6.70
N TRP A 57 5.78 1.10 -5.96
CA TRP A 57 6.13 2.50 -6.10
C TRP A 57 7.37 2.77 -6.93
N GLU A 58 8.11 1.74 -7.36
CA GLU A 58 9.43 1.92 -8.02
C GLU A 58 9.38 2.92 -9.18
N GLY A 59 8.39 2.80 -10.05
CA GLY A 59 8.26 3.69 -11.21
C GLY A 59 7.95 5.14 -10.80
N VAL A 60 7.04 5.34 -9.86
CA VAL A 60 6.68 6.68 -9.35
C VAL A 60 7.87 7.31 -8.61
N VAL A 61 8.62 6.52 -7.85
CA VAL A 61 9.82 7.00 -7.14
C VAL A 61 10.85 7.53 -8.12
N GLU A 62 11.13 6.82 -9.22
CA GLU A 62 12.08 7.28 -10.25
C GLU A 62 11.71 8.65 -10.81
N GLU A 63 10.42 8.92 -10.95
CA GLU A 63 9.89 10.19 -11.45
C GLU A 63 9.95 11.34 -10.40
N LEU A 64 9.81 11.01 -9.11
CA LEU A 64 9.69 12.02 -8.06
C LEU A 64 11.01 12.29 -7.32
N LYS A 65 11.90 11.32 -7.20
CA LYS A 65 13.14 11.45 -6.43
C LYS A 65 14.12 12.51 -6.91
N PRO A 66 14.15 12.95 -8.18
CA PRO A 66 15.02 14.06 -8.58
C PRO A 66 14.73 15.38 -7.85
N GLN A 67 13.47 15.57 -7.42
CA GLN A 67 13.00 16.82 -6.82
C GLN A 67 12.58 16.68 -5.36
N ARG A 68 12.30 15.46 -4.89
CA ARG A 68 11.74 15.21 -3.56
C ARG A 68 12.53 14.14 -2.81
N ARG A 69 12.45 14.19 -1.51
CA ARG A 69 12.86 13.12 -0.61
C ARG A 69 11.74 12.10 -0.54
N VAL A 70 12.05 10.82 -0.84
CA VAL A 70 11.04 9.77 -0.95
C VAL A 70 11.41 8.59 -0.07
N ILE A 71 10.46 8.17 0.75
CA ILE A 71 10.58 7.01 1.62
C ILE A 71 9.48 6.02 1.25
N SER A 72 9.87 4.81 0.87
CA SER A 72 8.95 3.70 0.68
C SER A 72 9.29 2.56 1.61
N LEU A 73 8.31 1.76 1.99
CA LEU A 73 8.51 0.67 2.95
C LEU A 73 7.54 -0.48 2.68
N ASP A 74 7.92 -1.65 3.14
CA ASP A 74 7.01 -2.78 3.27
C ASP A 74 6.29 -2.69 4.61
N LEU A 75 4.96 -2.54 4.56
CA LEU A 75 4.12 -2.48 5.75
C LEU A 75 4.13 -3.82 6.52
N PRO A 76 3.99 -3.81 7.85
CA PRO A 76 3.93 -5.04 8.64
C PRO A 76 2.88 -6.02 8.13
N GLY A 77 3.28 -7.29 8.03
CA GLY A 77 2.48 -8.37 7.46
C GLY A 77 2.73 -8.61 5.97
N PHE A 78 3.61 -7.81 5.33
CA PHE A 78 3.84 -7.83 3.89
C PHE A 78 5.32 -7.71 3.52
N GLY A 79 5.62 -8.02 2.27
CA GLY A 79 6.94 -7.86 1.69
C GLY A 79 8.02 -8.58 2.50
N LEU A 80 9.17 -7.95 2.65
CA LEU A 80 10.27 -8.49 3.44
C LEU A 80 10.21 -8.10 4.93
N THR A 81 9.38 -7.14 5.31
CA THR A 81 9.17 -6.76 6.71
C THR A 81 8.53 -7.89 7.51
N GLY A 82 7.53 -8.55 6.95
CA GLY A 82 6.83 -9.64 7.61
C GLY A 82 5.93 -9.21 8.76
N PRO A 83 5.47 -10.16 9.58
CA PRO A 83 4.41 -9.97 10.54
C PRO A 83 4.77 -9.04 11.71
N PHE A 84 3.75 -8.42 12.29
CA PHE A 84 3.87 -7.84 13.63
C PHE A 84 4.20 -8.94 14.64
N PRO A 85 5.21 -8.75 15.51
CA PRO A 85 5.57 -9.77 16.51
C PRO A 85 4.46 -10.07 17.51
N ASP A 86 3.60 -9.10 17.81
CA ASP A 86 2.47 -9.25 18.74
C ASP A 86 1.18 -9.74 18.07
N GLY A 87 1.17 -9.91 16.75
CA GLY A 87 0.00 -10.36 16.00
C GLY A 87 -1.18 -9.38 15.98
N ASN A 88 -0.96 -8.12 16.31
CA ASN A 88 -1.99 -7.08 16.33
C ASN A 88 -2.02 -6.33 14.99
N TYR A 89 -3.07 -6.56 14.18
CA TYR A 89 -3.26 -5.94 12.85
C TYR A 89 -4.38 -4.90 12.83
N ARG A 90 -4.72 -4.32 13.96
CA ARG A 90 -5.69 -3.22 14.03
C ARG A 90 -5.11 -1.96 13.40
N MET A 91 -5.96 -1.13 12.81
CA MET A 91 -5.53 0.11 12.16
C MET A 91 -4.80 1.04 13.13
N SER A 92 -5.26 1.15 14.36
CA SER A 92 -4.58 1.93 15.41
C SER A 92 -3.13 1.49 15.63
N HIS A 93 -2.85 0.19 15.52
CA HIS A 93 -1.49 -0.33 15.65
C HIS A 93 -0.61 0.00 14.44
N TYR A 94 -1.18 -0.01 13.23
CA TYR A 94 -0.49 0.48 12.04
C TYR A 94 -0.17 1.99 12.11
N VAL A 95 -1.11 2.79 12.63
CA VAL A 95 -0.87 4.23 12.85
C VAL A 95 0.27 4.44 13.83
N GLU A 96 0.29 3.71 14.94
CA GLU A 96 1.37 3.74 15.93
C GLU A 96 2.70 3.31 15.30
N PHE A 97 2.71 2.24 14.50
CA PHE A 97 3.88 1.80 13.76
C PHE A 97 4.41 2.90 12.83
N LEU A 98 3.54 3.53 12.05
CA LEU A 98 3.94 4.60 11.13
C LEU A 98 4.51 5.81 11.89
N SER A 99 3.91 6.18 12.99
CA SER A 99 4.41 7.23 13.87
C SER A 99 5.83 6.91 14.37
N THR A 100 6.05 5.69 14.84
CA THR A 100 7.35 5.21 15.31
C THR A 100 8.39 5.20 14.18
N LEU A 101 8.00 4.78 12.97
CA LEU A 101 8.87 4.82 11.79
C LEU A 101 9.34 6.25 11.51
N LEU A 102 8.42 7.21 11.48
CA LEU A 102 8.74 8.61 11.24
C LEU A 102 9.69 9.16 12.30
N ASP A 103 9.48 8.83 13.58
CA ASP A 103 10.37 9.21 14.66
C ASP A 103 11.76 8.59 14.47
N ARG A 104 11.83 7.32 14.13
CA ARG A 104 13.09 6.59 13.91
C ARG A 104 13.90 7.17 12.74
N LEU A 105 13.22 7.74 11.75
CA LEU A 105 13.83 8.39 10.58
C LEU A 105 14.04 9.90 10.75
N ASN A 106 13.75 10.45 11.93
CA ASN A 106 13.78 11.89 12.23
C ASN A 106 12.93 12.70 11.23
N VAL A 107 11.75 12.19 10.91
CA VAL A 107 10.76 12.85 10.05
C VAL A 107 9.69 13.47 10.94
N GLU A 108 9.67 14.78 11.06
CA GLU A 108 8.67 15.49 11.84
C GLU A 108 7.32 15.54 11.11
N ARG A 109 7.34 15.87 9.83
CA ARG A 109 6.16 16.00 8.96
C ARG A 109 6.42 15.31 7.63
N ALA A 110 5.38 14.74 7.05
CA ALA A 110 5.47 14.06 5.77
C ALA A 110 4.22 14.27 4.91
N VAL A 111 4.38 14.13 3.60
CA VAL A 111 3.26 13.87 2.68
C VAL A 111 3.03 12.37 2.66
N LEU A 112 1.82 11.93 2.99
CA LEU A 112 1.47 10.51 2.92
C LEU A 112 0.77 10.19 1.60
N ILE A 113 1.32 9.24 0.86
CA ILE A 113 0.77 8.78 -0.41
C ILE A 113 0.46 7.30 -0.23
N GLY A 114 -0.81 6.93 -0.30
CA GLY A 114 -1.23 5.56 -0.03
C GLY A 114 -2.17 4.99 -1.06
N ASN A 115 -1.96 3.72 -1.41
CA ASN A 115 -2.81 2.95 -2.29
C ASN A 115 -3.63 1.96 -1.47
N SER A 116 -4.94 1.88 -1.71
CA SER A 116 -5.82 0.88 -1.11
C SER A 116 -5.76 0.91 0.42
N PHE A 117 -5.33 -0.17 1.07
CA PHE A 117 -5.08 -0.23 2.50
C PHE A 117 -4.09 0.85 2.97
N GLY A 118 -3.02 1.10 2.20
CA GLY A 118 -2.07 2.17 2.49
C GLY A 118 -2.72 3.56 2.46
N GLY A 119 -3.72 3.76 1.61
CA GLY A 119 -4.54 4.97 1.59
C GLY A 119 -5.37 5.12 2.86
N GLN A 120 -5.96 4.03 3.36
CA GLN A 120 -6.65 4.05 4.65
C GLN A 120 -5.70 4.40 5.79
N LEU A 121 -4.53 3.77 5.85
CA LEU A 121 -3.51 4.12 6.86
C LEU A 121 -3.14 5.60 6.79
N ALA A 122 -2.99 6.14 5.57
CA ALA A 122 -2.65 7.55 5.38
C ALA A 122 -3.71 8.49 5.95
N TRP A 123 -4.99 8.31 5.64
CA TRP A 123 -6.01 9.21 6.14
C TRP A 123 -6.32 9.00 7.62
N GLU A 124 -6.20 7.77 8.15
CA GLU A 124 -6.32 7.51 9.60
C GLU A 124 -5.18 8.22 10.37
N MET A 125 -3.95 8.17 9.85
CA MET A 125 -2.81 8.89 10.44
C MET A 125 -3.05 10.41 10.43
N ALA A 126 -3.61 10.95 9.36
CA ALA A 126 -3.93 12.38 9.26
C ALA A 126 -4.99 12.82 10.27
N LEU A 127 -5.93 11.94 10.63
CA LEU A 127 -6.91 12.22 11.68
C LEU A 127 -6.31 12.11 13.08
N ASP A 128 -5.47 11.10 13.31
CA ASP A 128 -4.86 10.86 14.62
C ASP A 128 -3.76 11.88 14.95
N GLN A 129 -2.92 12.19 13.96
CA GLN A 129 -1.76 13.08 14.11
C GLN A 129 -1.71 14.13 12.99
N PRO A 130 -2.68 15.06 12.93
CA PRO A 130 -2.81 16.00 11.80
C PRO A 130 -1.60 16.92 11.65
N LYS A 131 -0.87 17.21 12.71
CA LYS A 131 0.35 18.03 12.66
C LYS A 131 1.52 17.36 11.95
N ARG A 132 1.48 16.03 11.83
CA ARG A 132 2.54 15.24 11.18
C ARG A 132 2.29 15.00 9.70
N VAL A 133 1.10 15.28 9.20
CA VAL A 133 0.70 15.01 7.82
C VAL A 133 0.47 16.32 7.09
N GLU A 134 1.40 16.68 6.22
CA GLU A 134 1.38 17.93 5.47
C GLU A 134 0.29 17.91 4.39
N GLN A 135 0.23 16.81 3.65
CA GLN A 135 -0.74 16.56 2.57
C GLN A 135 -1.02 15.08 2.46
N LEU A 136 -2.17 14.75 1.89
CA LEU A 136 -2.58 13.39 1.57
C LEU A 136 -2.71 13.19 0.06
N VAL A 137 -2.25 12.05 -0.42
CA VAL A 137 -2.58 11.54 -1.75
C VAL A 137 -3.18 10.14 -1.58
N LEU A 138 -4.45 10.01 -1.93
CA LEU A 138 -5.22 8.78 -1.76
C LEU A 138 -5.44 8.15 -3.14
N ILE A 139 -4.82 6.99 -3.38
CA ILE A 139 -4.89 6.28 -4.66
C ILE A 139 -5.75 5.02 -4.46
N ASP A 140 -6.94 5.00 -5.06
CA ASP A 140 -7.87 3.87 -4.95
C ASP A 140 -8.00 3.38 -3.49
N ALA A 141 -8.18 4.33 -2.57
CA ALA A 141 -8.04 4.12 -1.14
C ALA A 141 -9.24 3.40 -0.52
N ALA A 142 -8.99 2.54 0.46
CA ALA A 142 -10.03 2.02 1.33
C ALA A 142 -10.53 3.12 2.29
N GLY A 143 -11.84 3.12 2.57
CA GLY A 143 -12.44 4.12 3.45
C GLY A 143 -13.93 3.97 3.63
N TYR A 144 -14.60 3.31 2.72
CA TYR A 144 -16.05 3.10 2.73
C TYR A 144 -16.41 1.61 2.73
N PRO A 145 -17.61 1.23 3.18
CA PRO A 145 -18.06 -0.16 3.11
C PRO A 145 -17.91 -0.73 1.71
N ARG A 146 -17.41 -1.95 1.63
CA ARG A 146 -17.09 -2.60 0.36
C ARG A 146 -18.31 -2.77 -0.54
N GLN A 147 -18.15 -2.36 -1.78
CA GLN A 147 -19.09 -2.62 -2.88
C GLN A 147 -18.30 -3.18 -4.08
N SER A 148 -17.38 -4.11 -3.80
CA SER A 148 -16.52 -4.67 -4.83
C SER A 148 -17.32 -5.39 -5.91
N THR A 149 -17.04 -5.07 -7.17
CA THR A 149 -17.57 -5.80 -8.34
C THR A 149 -16.62 -6.94 -8.74
N SER A 150 -15.36 -6.83 -8.34
CA SER A 150 -14.34 -7.86 -8.56
C SER A 150 -13.44 -7.96 -7.32
N VAL A 151 -13.35 -9.14 -6.74
CA VAL A 151 -12.45 -9.42 -5.60
C VAL A 151 -11.44 -10.49 -6.05
N PRO A 152 -10.13 -10.22 -5.92
CA PRO A 152 -9.11 -11.22 -6.24
C PRO A 152 -9.39 -12.56 -5.56
N ILE A 153 -9.30 -13.64 -6.32
CA ILE A 153 -9.61 -14.98 -5.81
C ILE A 153 -8.71 -15.39 -4.65
N GLY A 154 -7.46 -14.89 -4.61
CA GLY A 154 -6.56 -15.10 -3.49
C GLY A 154 -7.11 -14.53 -2.18
N PHE A 155 -7.76 -13.37 -2.22
CA PHE A 155 -8.39 -12.76 -1.04
C PHE A 155 -9.61 -13.56 -0.57
N LYS A 156 -10.41 -14.06 -1.53
CA LYS A 156 -11.56 -14.91 -1.21
C LYS A 156 -11.13 -16.19 -0.50
N LEU A 157 -10.09 -16.84 -0.99
CA LEU A 157 -9.56 -18.09 -0.41
C LEU A 157 -8.90 -17.85 0.95
N ALA A 158 -8.15 -16.76 1.11
CA ALA A 158 -7.51 -16.41 2.37
C ALA A 158 -8.49 -16.21 3.52
N GLY A 159 -9.73 -15.82 3.21
CA GLY A 159 -10.79 -15.61 4.19
C GLY A 159 -11.60 -16.86 4.56
N ILE A 160 -11.35 -18.05 3.97
CA ILE A 160 -12.15 -19.26 4.23
C ILE A 160 -11.62 -19.98 5.47
N PRO A 161 -12.44 -20.10 6.54
CA PRO A 161 -12.06 -20.85 7.74
C PRO A 161 -11.79 -22.33 7.39
N GLY A 162 -10.76 -22.92 7.98
CA GLY A 162 -10.42 -24.34 7.81
C GLY A 162 -9.48 -24.65 6.65
N LEU A 163 -9.30 -23.76 5.68
CA LEU A 163 -8.29 -23.93 4.60
C LEU A 163 -6.88 -23.53 5.02
N ALA A 164 -6.72 -22.94 6.18
CA ALA A 164 -5.49 -22.40 6.70
C ALA A 164 -4.26 -23.36 6.63
N PRO A 165 -4.34 -24.60 7.12
CA PRO A 165 -3.18 -25.50 7.09
C PRO A 165 -2.77 -25.89 5.67
N LEU A 166 -3.76 -26.01 4.78
CA LEU A 166 -3.53 -26.32 3.38
C LEU A 166 -2.87 -25.15 2.66
N MET A 167 -3.37 -23.94 2.88
CA MET A 167 -2.86 -22.73 2.26
C MET A 167 -1.49 -22.28 2.78
N ALA A 168 -1.05 -22.81 3.92
CA ALA A 168 0.28 -22.52 4.45
C ALA A 168 1.40 -22.98 3.51
N ASN A 169 1.16 -24.05 2.73
CA ASN A 169 2.17 -24.64 1.86
C ASN A 169 1.72 -24.83 0.41
N ILE A 170 0.55 -24.32 0.06
CA ILE A 170 0.03 -24.42 -1.31
C ILE A 170 -0.35 -23.02 -1.79
N LEU A 171 0.30 -22.60 -2.86
CA LEU A 171 -0.04 -21.37 -3.58
C LEU A 171 0.21 -21.59 -5.07
N PRO A 172 -0.82 -21.81 -5.88
CA PRO A 172 -0.63 -21.90 -7.32
C PRO A 172 -0.24 -20.53 -7.89
N ARG A 173 0.87 -20.48 -8.64
CA ARG A 173 1.34 -19.22 -9.27
C ARG A 173 0.25 -18.61 -10.18
N ARG A 174 -0.53 -19.46 -10.87
CA ARG A 174 -1.66 -19.00 -11.70
C ARG A 174 -2.75 -18.28 -10.92
N LEU A 175 -2.90 -18.60 -9.62
CA LEU A 175 -3.85 -17.91 -8.75
C LEU A 175 -3.37 -16.47 -8.49
N VAL A 176 -2.08 -16.29 -8.25
CA VAL A 176 -1.48 -14.97 -8.06
C VAL A 176 -1.56 -14.17 -9.35
N GLU A 177 -1.24 -14.79 -10.50
CA GLU A 177 -1.37 -14.16 -11.82
C GLU A 177 -2.81 -13.69 -12.08
N SER A 178 -3.80 -14.56 -11.88
CA SER A 178 -5.20 -14.19 -12.06
C SER A 178 -5.63 -13.05 -11.14
N SER A 179 -5.18 -13.07 -9.89
CA SER A 179 -5.47 -12.01 -8.91
C SER A 179 -4.82 -10.68 -9.33
N THR A 180 -3.58 -10.70 -9.79
CA THR A 180 -2.86 -9.50 -10.27
C THR A 180 -3.53 -8.93 -11.50
N ARG A 181 -3.86 -9.77 -12.48
CA ARG A 181 -4.57 -9.36 -13.69
C ARG A 181 -5.94 -8.73 -13.39
N SER A 182 -6.63 -9.22 -12.38
CA SER A 182 -7.97 -8.73 -12.00
C SER A 182 -7.98 -7.31 -11.42
N VAL A 183 -6.86 -6.80 -10.95
CA VAL A 183 -6.74 -5.45 -10.39
C VAL A 183 -6.16 -4.43 -11.37
N TYR A 184 -5.71 -4.86 -12.55
CA TYR A 184 -5.26 -3.99 -13.63
C TYR A 184 -6.43 -3.59 -14.54
N GLY A 185 -6.45 -2.34 -15.00
CA GLY A 185 -7.38 -1.86 -16.01
C GLY A 185 -7.16 -2.52 -17.37
N ASP A 186 -5.88 -2.74 -17.71
CA ASP A 186 -5.44 -3.53 -18.85
C ASP A 186 -4.64 -4.74 -18.36
N PRO A 187 -5.28 -5.92 -18.26
CA PRO A 187 -4.62 -7.15 -17.81
C PRO A 187 -3.41 -7.59 -18.64
N ASP A 188 -3.30 -7.14 -19.88
CA ASP A 188 -2.20 -7.51 -20.78
C ASP A 188 -0.88 -6.81 -20.41
N GLN A 189 -0.93 -5.78 -19.55
CA GLN A 189 0.27 -5.15 -18.98
C GLN A 189 0.93 -5.99 -17.87
N VAL A 190 0.27 -7.01 -17.36
CA VAL A 190 0.81 -7.88 -16.31
C VAL A 190 1.87 -8.81 -16.91
N THR A 191 3.13 -8.58 -16.52
CA THR A 191 4.28 -9.37 -16.97
C THR A 191 4.56 -10.56 -16.06
N PRO A 192 5.27 -11.59 -16.54
CA PRO A 192 5.72 -12.71 -15.69
C PRO A 192 6.55 -12.25 -14.49
N GLU A 193 7.40 -11.24 -14.66
CA GLU A 193 8.25 -10.66 -13.59
C GLU A 193 7.40 -9.99 -12.51
N LEU A 194 6.34 -9.30 -12.92
CA LEU A 194 5.39 -8.70 -11.97
C LEU A 194 4.68 -9.79 -11.15
N VAL A 195 4.26 -10.87 -11.80
CA VAL A 195 3.64 -12.02 -11.11
C VAL A 195 4.64 -12.67 -10.15
N ASP A 196 5.90 -12.82 -10.55
CA ASP A 196 6.97 -13.36 -9.68
C ASP A 196 7.11 -12.52 -8.42
N ARG A 197 7.09 -11.20 -8.54
CA ARG A 197 7.18 -10.29 -7.39
C ARG A 197 6.07 -10.55 -6.38
N TYR A 198 4.83 -10.53 -6.82
CA TYR A 198 3.68 -10.80 -5.94
C TYR A 198 3.71 -12.21 -5.37
N TYR A 199 4.08 -13.19 -6.19
CA TYR A 199 4.15 -14.58 -5.79
C TYR A 199 5.24 -14.83 -4.74
N GLU A 200 6.48 -14.43 -5.04
CA GLU A 200 7.63 -14.71 -4.16
C GLU A 200 7.54 -13.97 -2.82
N LEU A 201 7.10 -12.71 -2.82
CA LEU A 201 6.95 -11.96 -1.58
C LEU A 201 5.76 -12.46 -0.73
N THR A 202 4.74 -13.03 -1.36
CA THR A 202 3.68 -13.74 -0.63
C THR A 202 4.21 -14.99 0.06
N LEU A 203 5.25 -15.63 -0.49
CA LEU A 203 5.88 -16.82 0.11
C LEU A 203 6.84 -16.49 1.25
N ARG A 204 7.20 -15.21 1.47
CA ARG A 204 8.01 -14.84 2.65
C ARG A 204 7.39 -15.47 3.89
N GLU A 205 8.19 -16.16 4.68
CA GLU A 205 7.73 -16.86 5.88
C GLU A 205 6.80 -15.99 6.72
N ASP A 206 5.72 -16.59 7.20
CA ASP A 206 4.67 -16.00 8.03
C ASP A 206 3.77 -14.93 7.37
N ASN A 207 4.06 -14.45 6.15
CA ASN A 207 3.20 -13.45 5.49
C ASN A 207 1.78 -13.96 5.21
N ARG A 208 1.64 -15.23 4.84
CA ARG A 208 0.30 -15.83 4.61
C ARG A 208 -0.52 -15.94 5.89
N GLU A 209 0.14 -16.24 7.00
CA GLU A 209 -0.49 -16.24 8.33
C GLU A 209 -0.89 -14.81 8.73
N ALA A 210 0.02 -13.85 8.59
CA ALA A 210 -0.23 -12.44 8.87
C ALA A 210 -1.44 -11.90 8.10
N LEU A 211 -1.57 -12.25 6.81
CA LEU A 211 -2.70 -11.85 5.98
C LEU A 211 -4.03 -12.39 6.52
N ARG A 212 -4.04 -13.66 6.96
CA ARG A 212 -5.24 -14.26 7.56
C ARG A 212 -5.61 -13.60 8.89
N GLU A 213 -4.63 -13.39 9.76
CA GLU A 213 -4.85 -12.72 11.03
C GLU A 213 -5.35 -11.30 10.83
N ARG A 214 -4.80 -10.58 9.85
CA ARG A 214 -5.28 -9.25 9.50
C ARG A 214 -6.75 -9.27 9.05
N PHE A 215 -7.13 -10.19 8.17
CA PHE A 215 -8.54 -10.30 7.72
C PHE A 215 -9.52 -10.63 8.85
N LYS A 216 -9.08 -11.34 9.88
CA LYS A 216 -9.90 -11.59 11.07
C LYS A 216 -10.08 -10.35 11.94
N GLN A 217 -9.07 -9.48 12.00
CA GLN A 217 -9.01 -8.36 12.94
C GLN A 217 -9.49 -7.04 12.33
N VAL A 218 -9.41 -6.89 11.01
CA VAL A 218 -9.85 -5.67 10.33
C VAL A 218 -11.30 -5.86 9.90
N PRO A 219 -12.27 -5.37 10.67
CA PRO A 219 -13.63 -5.26 10.17
C PRO A 219 -13.66 -4.31 8.99
N ALA A 220 -14.69 -4.45 8.15
CA ALA A 220 -14.92 -3.49 7.09
C ALA A 220 -15.02 -2.09 7.73
N VAL A 221 -14.10 -1.24 7.42
CA VAL A 221 -13.84 0.15 7.82
C VAL A 221 -14.76 0.72 8.90
N ASP A 222 -14.28 0.79 10.14
CA ASP A 222 -15.06 1.29 11.30
C ASP A 222 -15.10 2.82 11.43
N ASN A 223 -14.29 3.57 10.65
CA ASN A 223 -14.10 5.01 10.83
C ASN A 223 -14.58 5.85 9.65
N THR A 224 -15.46 5.32 8.81
CA THR A 224 -15.96 6.00 7.61
C THR A 224 -16.53 7.39 7.92
N GLU A 225 -17.27 7.55 8.99
CA GLU A 225 -17.88 8.83 9.39
C GLU A 225 -16.82 9.90 9.75
N ARG A 226 -15.59 9.49 10.12
CA ARG A 226 -14.52 10.40 10.45
C ARG A 226 -13.84 11.02 9.24
N ILE A 227 -14.04 10.45 8.04
CA ILE A 227 -13.43 10.97 6.80
C ILE A 227 -13.83 12.44 6.59
N ALA A 228 -15.06 12.83 6.90
CA ALA A 228 -15.53 14.20 6.80
C ALA A 228 -14.79 15.18 7.75
N SER A 229 -14.06 14.67 8.73
CA SER A 229 -13.26 15.49 9.65
C SER A 229 -11.83 15.74 9.17
N ILE A 230 -11.43 15.17 8.04
CA ILE A 230 -10.10 15.37 7.46
C ILE A 230 -9.99 16.83 6.97
N GLN A 231 -9.03 17.55 7.51
CA GLN A 231 -8.71 18.94 7.13
C GLN A 231 -7.40 19.04 6.33
N THR A 232 -6.62 17.97 6.30
CA THR A 232 -5.38 17.90 5.55
C THR A 232 -5.66 18.06 4.05
N PRO A 233 -4.94 18.93 3.32
CA PRO A 233 -5.09 19.05 1.86
C PRO A 233 -4.92 17.70 1.19
N THR A 234 -5.88 17.30 0.36
CA THR A 234 -5.98 15.96 -0.17
C THR A 234 -6.15 15.93 -1.67
N LEU A 235 -5.32 15.12 -2.35
CA LEU A 235 -5.49 14.69 -3.72
C LEU A 235 -6.04 13.26 -3.72
N ILE A 236 -7.08 13.03 -4.50
CA ILE A 236 -7.69 11.72 -4.72
C ILE A 236 -7.38 11.31 -6.16
N ILE A 237 -6.72 10.17 -6.33
CA ILE A 237 -6.44 9.57 -7.64
C ILE A 237 -7.18 8.24 -7.70
N TRP A 238 -7.81 7.96 -8.85
CA TRP A 238 -8.58 6.73 -8.99
C TRP A 238 -8.57 6.18 -10.40
N GLY A 239 -8.54 4.85 -10.49
CA GLY A 239 -8.76 4.12 -11.73
C GLY A 239 -10.24 3.93 -12.02
N GLY A 240 -10.70 4.37 -13.20
CA GLY A 240 -12.10 4.22 -13.60
C GLY A 240 -12.55 2.77 -13.80
N ARG A 241 -11.61 1.84 -13.96
CA ARG A 241 -11.84 0.39 -14.11
C ARG A 241 -11.57 -0.40 -12.83
N ASP A 242 -11.41 0.27 -11.69
CA ASP A 242 -11.23 -0.43 -10.42
C ASP A 242 -12.49 -1.18 -10.02
N GLY A 243 -12.43 -2.52 -10.07
CA GLY A 243 -13.51 -3.41 -9.66
C GLY A 243 -13.41 -3.84 -8.19
N LEU A 244 -12.24 -3.63 -7.57
CA LEU A 244 -12.02 -3.97 -6.15
C LEU A 244 -12.54 -2.88 -5.22
N ILE A 245 -12.20 -1.63 -5.48
CA ILE A 245 -12.77 -0.45 -4.83
C ILE A 245 -13.34 0.46 -5.92
N PRO A 246 -14.64 0.38 -6.23
CA PRO A 246 -15.23 1.06 -7.37
C PRO A 246 -15.05 2.59 -7.33
N PRO A 247 -15.02 3.26 -8.53
CA PRO A 247 -14.81 4.70 -8.65
C PRO A 247 -15.84 5.57 -7.92
N LEU A 248 -17.00 5.02 -7.59
CA LEU A 248 -17.97 5.69 -6.72
C LEU A 248 -17.34 6.16 -5.40
N ASN A 249 -16.39 5.39 -4.88
CA ASN A 249 -15.70 5.73 -3.63
C ASN A 249 -14.77 6.93 -3.78
N ALA A 250 -14.21 7.17 -4.96
CA ALA A 250 -13.47 8.40 -5.25
C ALA A 250 -14.35 9.64 -5.06
N ARG A 251 -15.57 9.59 -5.57
CA ARG A 251 -16.53 10.69 -5.45
C ARG A 251 -17.03 10.87 -4.01
N ARG A 252 -17.12 9.78 -3.25
CA ARG A 252 -17.44 9.84 -1.81
C ARG A 252 -16.33 10.55 -1.04
N PHE A 253 -15.07 10.20 -1.28
CA PHE A 253 -13.93 10.91 -0.70
C PHE A 253 -13.94 12.39 -1.07
N GLN A 254 -14.17 12.72 -2.34
CA GLN A 254 -14.23 14.11 -2.80
C GLN A 254 -15.37 14.90 -2.13
N ARG A 255 -16.51 14.28 -1.97
CA ARG A 255 -17.65 14.88 -1.27
C ARG A 255 -17.35 15.12 0.21
N ASP A 256 -16.73 14.15 0.88
CA ASP A 256 -16.58 14.15 2.33
C ASP A 256 -15.32 14.90 2.80
N ILE A 257 -14.27 14.97 1.99
CA ILE A 257 -13.07 15.74 2.32
C ILE A 257 -13.15 17.12 1.68
N ALA A 258 -13.44 18.14 2.49
CA ALA A 258 -13.59 19.52 2.01
C ALA A 258 -12.31 20.01 1.31
N GLY A 259 -12.48 20.61 0.12
CA GLY A 259 -11.37 21.15 -0.66
C GLY A 259 -10.48 20.11 -1.35
N SER A 260 -10.83 18.83 -1.30
CA SER A 260 -10.07 17.80 -1.99
C SER A 260 -10.19 17.90 -3.52
N GLU A 261 -9.12 17.52 -4.20
CA GLU A 261 -9.04 17.43 -5.66
C GLU A 261 -9.18 15.98 -6.11
N LEU A 262 -9.86 15.73 -7.23
CA LEU A 262 -10.01 14.40 -7.81
C LEU A 262 -9.40 14.34 -9.21
N VAL A 263 -8.54 13.36 -9.44
CA VAL A 263 -8.04 12.97 -10.75
C VAL A 263 -8.51 11.55 -11.04
N MET A 264 -9.38 11.40 -12.03
CA MET A 264 -9.89 10.09 -12.47
C MET A 264 -9.16 9.67 -13.75
N PHE A 265 -8.56 8.49 -13.74
CA PHE A 265 -7.98 7.86 -14.92
C PHE A 265 -8.92 6.74 -15.39
N GLU A 266 -9.76 7.03 -16.36
CA GLU A 266 -10.87 6.17 -16.77
C GLU A 266 -10.44 4.80 -17.30
N ASP A 267 -9.21 4.68 -17.81
CA ASP A 267 -8.63 3.46 -18.39
C ASP A 267 -7.85 2.61 -17.41
N LEU A 268 -7.58 3.11 -16.19
CA LEU A 268 -6.77 2.40 -15.18
C LEU A 268 -7.62 1.62 -14.18
N GLY A 269 -7.00 0.64 -13.53
CA GLY A 269 -7.60 -0.18 -12.50
C GLY A 269 -7.24 0.25 -11.08
N HIS A 270 -7.02 -0.75 -10.22
CA HIS A 270 -6.81 -0.54 -8.78
C HIS A 270 -5.42 -0.05 -8.39
N VAL A 271 -4.44 -0.19 -9.27
CA VAL A 271 -3.03 0.17 -9.00
C VAL A 271 -2.48 1.14 -10.06
N PRO A 272 -3.05 2.36 -10.17
CA PRO A 272 -2.63 3.34 -11.18
C PRO A 272 -1.12 3.61 -11.14
N GLN A 273 -0.49 3.60 -9.97
CA GLN A 273 0.95 3.83 -9.79
C GLN A 273 1.82 2.75 -10.46
N GLU A 274 1.28 1.56 -10.71
CA GLU A 274 1.96 0.51 -11.49
C GLU A 274 1.62 0.60 -12.97
N GLU A 275 0.36 0.90 -13.29
CA GLU A 275 -0.17 0.86 -14.66
C GLU A 275 0.25 2.07 -15.50
N ALA A 276 0.37 3.25 -14.89
CA ALA A 276 0.67 4.51 -15.56
C ALA A 276 1.50 5.43 -14.65
N LEU A 277 2.71 4.98 -14.33
CA LEU A 277 3.58 5.63 -13.35
C LEU A 277 3.83 7.12 -13.65
N SER A 278 4.05 7.50 -14.94
CA SER A 278 4.31 8.91 -15.30
C SER A 278 3.08 9.78 -15.15
N ARG A 279 1.89 9.28 -15.48
CA ARG A 279 0.62 10.00 -15.32
C ARG A 279 0.30 10.24 -13.84
N VAL A 280 0.56 9.24 -12.99
CA VAL A 280 0.38 9.35 -11.54
C VAL A 280 1.40 10.31 -10.93
N ALA A 281 2.66 10.20 -11.30
CA ALA A 281 3.72 11.10 -10.83
C ALA A 281 3.44 12.57 -11.23
N GLU A 282 2.96 12.81 -12.45
CA GLU A 282 2.57 14.15 -12.92
C GLU A 282 1.41 14.73 -12.09
N ALA A 283 0.38 13.96 -11.80
CA ALA A 283 -0.73 14.38 -10.95
C ALA A 283 -0.25 14.72 -9.53
N ILE A 284 0.63 13.93 -8.96
CA ILE A 284 1.22 14.18 -7.65
C ILE A 284 2.06 15.46 -7.67
N ARG A 285 2.94 15.64 -8.66
CA ARG A 285 3.77 16.86 -8.79
C ARG A 285 2.90 18.13 -8.92
N ALA A 286 1.83 18.07 -9.70
CA ALA A 286 0.94 19.21 -9.89
C ALA A 286 0.21 19.63 -8.59
N PHE A 287 -0.05 18.67 -7.71
CA PHE A 287 -0.70 18.90 -6.42
C PHE A 287 0.26 19.39 -5.34
N LEU A 288 1.48 18.84 -5.29
CA LEU A 288 2.45 19.20 -4.27
C LEU A 288 3.00 20.61 -4.47
N PRO A 289 3.20 21.39 -3.37
CA PRO A 289 3.95 22.63 -3.46
C PRO A 289 5.36 22.35 -3.99
N GLN A 290 5.91 23.33 -4.70
CA GLN A 290 7.32 23.26 -5.09
C GLN A 290 8.18 23.22 -3.83
N PRO A 291 9.25 22.39 -3.82
CA PRO A 291 10.14 22.28 -2.65
C PRO A 291 10.90 23.57 -2.35
#